data_9bd225faa8eec1c0c34e1ca9c789ef86
#
_entry.id   9bd225faa8eec1c0c34e1ca9c789ef86
#
_cell.length_a   1.000
_cell.length_b   1.000
_cell.length_c   1.000
_cell.angle_alpha   90.00
_cell.angle_beta   90.00
_cell.angle_gamma   90.00
#
_symmetry.space_group_name_H-M   'P 1'
#
loop_
_entity.id
_entity.type
_entity.pdbx_description
1 polymer ?
#
loop_
_entity_poly.entity_id
_entity_poly.type
_entity_poly.pdbx_seq_one_letter_code
_entity_poly.pdbx_strand_id
1 'polypeptide(L)'
;MKQPPVNIKNKRATFDYELIDTYTAGIVLTGTEIKSIRLGKASLVDTFCYFTKGELWVKNIHIAEYFYGSYNNHTARRERKLLLSKKELEKLQREMKNPGFTIVPVRLFINEKGLAKLVVALAKGKKEYDKRESIKEKDDRRDMARMFKR
;
A
#
# COMPACT_ATOMS: atom_id res chain seq x y z
N MET A 1 22.57 1.26 -17.19
CA MET A 1 21.14 1.30 -17.53
C MET A 1 20.31 1.54 -16.27
N LYS A 2 19.45 2.55 -16.32
CA LYS A 2 18.50 2.75 -15.22
C LYS A 2 17.41 1.68 -15.30
N GLN A 3 17.20 0.96 -14.22
CA GLN A 3 16.08 0.04 -14.14
C GLN A 3 14.76 0.84 -14.15
N PRO A 4 13.69 0.30 -14.75
CA PRO A 4 12.38 0.96 -14.68
C PRO A 4 12.00 1.19 -13.21
N PRO A 5 11.35 2.32 -12.88
CA PRO A 5 10.95 2.58 -11.51
C PRO A 5 9.95 1.52 -11.03
N VAL A 6 10.19 0.98 -9.86
CA VAL A 6 9.29 0.01 -9.22
C VAL A 6 8.14 0.78 -8.56
N ASN A 7 6.91 0.44 -8.91
CA ASN A 7 5.72 1.07 -8.35
C ASN A 7 4.60 0.03 -8.29
N ILE A 8 4.45 -0.58 -7.13
CA ILE A 8 3.45 -1.63 -6.89
C ILE A 8 2.23 -0.98 -6.25
N LYS A 9 1.11 -0.98 -6.96
CA LYS A 9 -0.13 -0.31 -6.52
C LYS A 9 -1.09 -1.29 -5.86
N ASN A 10 -1.82 -0.78 -4.87
CA ASN A 10 -2.95 -1.48 -4.26
C ASN A 10 -4.24 -1.02 -4.95
N LYS A 11 -4.66 -1.75 -5.96
CA LYS A 11 -5.82 -1.39 -6.79
C LYS A 11 -7.14 -1.39 -6.01
N ARG A 12 -7.23 -2.18 -4.94
CA ARG A 12 -8.44 -2.29 -4.12
C ARG A 12 -8.59 -1.16 -3.10
N ALA A 13 -7.51 -0.43 -2.79
CA ALA A 13 -7.54 0.61 -1.77
C ALA A 13 -8.57 1.70 -2.08
N THR A 14 -8.59 2.19 -3.31
CA THR A 14 -9.54 3.22 -3.73
C THR A 14 -10.95 2.69 -3.97
N PHE A 15 -11.10 1.39 -4.22
CA PHE A 15 -12.40 0.76 -4.41
C PHE A 15 -13.09 0.49 -3.06
N ASP A 16 -12.37 -0.06 -2.11
CA ASP A 16 -12.94 -0.47 -0.81
C ASP A 16 -12.98 0.66 0.22
N TYR A 17 -12.16 1.69 0.06
CA TYR A 17 -11.97 2.75 1.04
C TYR A 17 -12.02 4.14 0.44
N GLU A 18 -12.56 5.09 1.20
CA GLU A 18 -12.39 6.51 0.95
C GLU A 18 -11.09 6.94 1.60
N LEU A 19 -10.11 7.39 0.80
CA LEU A 19 -8.79 7.81 1.28
C LEU A 19 -8.88 9.27 1.76
N ILE A 20 -8.53 9.50 3.02
CA ILE A 20 -8.67 10.82 3.65
C ILE A 20 -7.35 11.59 3.60
N ASP A 21 -6.27 10.99 4.11
CA ASP A 21 -4.92 11.55 4.10
C ASP A 21 -3.92 10.47 3.70
N THR A 22 -2.86 10.87 2.99
CA THR A 22 -1.79 9.95 2.61
C THR A 22 -0.47 10.35 3.25
N TYR A 23 0.36 9.34 3.56
CA TYR A 23 1.68 9.53 4.16
C TYR A 23 2.67 8.61 3.46
N THR A 24 3.90 9.10 3.26
CA THR A 24 4.99 8.28 2.72
C THR A 24 5.84 7.78 3.88
N ALA A 25 5.77 6.48 4.13
CA ALA A 25 6.50 5.84 5.22
C ALA A 25 7.74 5.12 4.69
N GLY A 26 8.81 5.12 5.49
CA GLY A 26 9.89 4.16 5.29
C GLY A 26 9.42 2.79 5.73
N ILE A 27 9.99 1.73 5.16
CA ILE A 27 9.67 0.37 5.54
C ILE A 27 10.96 -0.38 5.87
N VAL A 28 10.98 -1.06 7.01
CA VAL A 28 12.15 -1.83 7.45
C VAL A 28 12.16 -3.17 6.73
N LEU A 29 13.16 -3.36 5.88
CA LEU A 29 13.30 -4.54 5.02
C LEU A 29 14.65 -5.22 5.21
N THR A 30 14.68 -6.53 4.95
CA THR A 30 15.94 -7.28 4.82
C THR A 30 16.51 -7.12 3.41
N GLY A 31 17.77 -7.52 3.21
CA GLY A 31 18.41 -7.45 1.89
C GLY A 31 17.69 -8.25 0.82
N THR A 32 17.19 -9.45 1.16
CA THR A 32 16.47 -10.29 0.20
C THR A 32 15.09 -9.71 -0.15
N GLU A 33 14.45 -9.02 0.80
CA GLU A 33 13.18 -8.35 0.56
C GLU A 33 13.33 -7.21 -0.46
N ILE A 34 14.34 -6.34 -0.29
CA ILE A 34 14.57 -5.24 -1.22
C ILE A 34 14.93 -5.75 -2.62
N LYS A 35 15.68 -6.83 -2.71
CA LYS A 35 16.02 -7.44 -4.00
C LYS A 35 14.79 -7.97 -4.74
N SER A 36 13.87 -8.60 -4.02
CA SER A 36 12.60 -9.08 -4.60
C SER A 36 11.72 -7.92 -5.05
N ILE A 37 11.65 -6.85 -4.26
CA ILE A 37 10.88 -5.65 -4.62
C ILE A 37 11.44 -5.01 -5.91
N ARG A 38 12.77 -4.94 -6.03
CA ARG A 38 13.42 -4.41 -7.24
C ARG A 38 13.04 -5.21 -8.50
N LEU A 39 12.75 -6.49 -8.34
CA LEU A 39 12.28 -7.36 -9.41
C LEU A 39 10.76 -7.26 -9.62
N GLY A 40 10.07 -6.43 -8.86
CA GLY A 40 8.62 -6.30 -8.95
C GLY A 40 7.85 -7.46 -8.34
N LYS A 41 8.50 -8.30 -7.53
CA LYS A 41 7.91 -9.51 -6.96
C LYS A 41 7.32 -9.26 -5.57
N ALA A 42 6.35 -8.35 -5.52
CA ALA A 42 5.63 -8.02 -4.29
C ALA A 42 4.17 -7.70 -4.61
N SER A 43 3.30 -7.89 -3.63
CA SER A 43 1.87 -7.63 -3.78
C SER A 43 1.31 -6.98 -2.52
N LEU A 44 0.41 -6.02 -2.71
CA LEU A 44 -0.30 -5.32 -1.62
C LEU A 44 -1.74 -5.83 -1.46
N VAL A 45 -2.07 -6.99 -2.01
CA VAL A 45 -3.42 -7.56 -1.89
C VAL A 45 -3.71 -7.95 -0.44
N ASP A 46 -4.86 -7.51 0.08
CA ASP A 46 -5.34 -7.80 1.44
C ASP A 46 -4.37 -7.35 2.55
N THR A 47 -3.70 -6.22 2.33
CA THR A 47 -2.76 -5.63 3.29
C THR A 47 -3.46 -4.60 4.17
N PHE A 48 -2.98 -4.46 5.39
CA PHE A 48 -3.44 -3.40 6.29
C PHE A 48 -2.35 -3.04 7.28
N CYS A 49 -2.50 -1.86 7.88
CA CYS A 49 -1.57 -1.35 8.89
C CYS A 49 -2.24 -1.30 10.25
N TYR A 50 -1.45 -1.44 11.31
CA TYR A 50 -1.95 -1.39 12.67
C TYR A 50 -0.88 -0.81 13.59
N PHE A 51 -1.32 -0.29 14.75
CA PHE A 51 -0.42 0.23 15.77
C PHE A 51 -0.17 -0.81 16.86
N THR A 52 1.08 -0.95 17.25
CA THR A 52 1.50 -1.74 18.40
C THR A 52 2.55 -0.94 19.18
N LYS A 53 2.29 -0.66 20.45
CA LYS A 53 3.21 0.08 21.33
C LYS A 53 3.69 1.42 20.73
N GLY A 54 2.78 2.14 20.10
CA GLY A 54 3.09 3.44 19.48
C GLY A 54 3.84 3.36 18.16
N GLU A 55 4.07 2.18 17.63
CA GLU A 55 4.73 1.94 16.35
C GLU A 55 3.72 1.49 15.31
N LEU A 56 3.91 1.90 14.06
CA LEU A 56 3.05 1.49 12.95
C LEU A 56 3.68 0.29 12.23
N TRP A 57 2.88 -0.75 12.04
CA TRP A 57 3.27 -1.99 11.36
C TRP A 57 2.36 -2.27 10.19
N VAL A 58 2.88 -2.94 9.18
CA VAL A 58 2.09 -3.41 8.04
C VAL A 58 2.08 -4.94 8.03
N LYS A 59 0.89 -5.51 7.77
CA LYS A 59 0.65 -6.94 7.75
C LYS A 59 0.18 -7.39 6.38
N ASN A 60 0.58 -8.59 5.99
CA ASN A 60 0.16 -9.26 4.76
C ASN A 60 0.73 -8.71 3.45
N ILE A 61 1.75 -7.84 3.46
CA ILE A 61 2.48 -7.58 2.22
C ILE A 61 3.19 -8.86 1.83
N HIS A 62 2.89 -9.38 0.64
CA HIS A 62 3.60 -10.52 0.09
C HIS A 62 4.82 -10.01 -0.67
N ILE A 63 6.01 -10.35 -0.18
CA ILE A 63 7.28 -10.13 -0.88
C ILE A 63 7.87 -11.51 -1.15
N ALA A 64 7.92 -11.90 -2.42
CA ALA A 64 8.39 -13.24 -2.79
C ALA A 64 9.79 -13.51 -2.25
N GLU A 65 10.08 -14.75 -1.87
CA GLU A 65 11.43 -15.13 -1.51
C GLU A 65 12.37 -14.87 -2.69
N TYR A 66 13.57 -14.36 -2.39
CA TYR A 66 14.53 -14.05 -3.42
C TYR A 66 15.14 -15.36 -3.95
N PHE A 67 14.98 -15.60 -5.24
CA PHE A 67 15.38 -16.87 -5.88
C PHE A 67 16.83 -17.25 -5.61
N TYR A 68 17.73 -16.25 -5.62
CA TYR A 68 19.16 -16.46 -5.37
C TYR A 68 19.53 -16.36 -3.89
N GLY A 69 18.54 -16.21 -3.00
CA GLY A 69 18.76 -16.19 -1.57
C GLY A 69 19.04 -17.61 -1.04
N SER A 70 19.92 -17.67 -0.04
CA SER A 70 20.20 -18.91 0.66
C SER A 70 19.14 -19.14 1.77
N TYR A 71 19.44 -20.04 2.71
CA TYR A 71 18.60 -20.30 3.88
C TYR A 71 18.36 -19.06 4.77
N ASN A 72 19.10 -17.96 4.55
CA ASN A 72 18.88 -16.69 5.23
C ASN A 72 17.80 -15.83 4.56
N ASN A 73 17.01 -16.40 3.65
CA ASN A 73 15.94 -15.70 3.00
C ASN A 73 14.83 -15.29 4.00
N HIS A 74 14.03 -14.31 3.59
CA HIS A 74 12.94 -13.80 4.43
C HIS A 74 11.66 -14.66 4.30
N THR A 75 10.77 -14.51 5.26
CA THR A 75 9.41 -15.04 5.17
C THR A 75 8.56 -14.09 4.33
N ALA A 76 7.88 -14.61 3.31
CA ALA A 76 7.18 -13.81 2.30
C ALA A 76 6.17 -12.82 2.89
N ARG A 77 5.44 -13.20 3.93
CA ARG A 77 4.39 -12.37 4.55
C ARG A 77 4.75 -11.89 5.95
N ARG A 78 6.02 -11.68 6.22
CA ARG A 78 6.52 -11.15 7.49
C ARG A 78 5.88 -9.79 7.81
N GLU A 79 5.53 -9.57 9.07
CA GLU A 79 5.11 -8.23 9.52
C GLU A 79 6.31 -7.29 9.48
N ARG A 80 6.09 -6.07 8.97
CA ARG A 80 7.18 -5.12 8.77
C ARG A 80 6.85 -3.79 9.43
N LYS A 81 7.86 -3.20 10.06
CA LYS A 81 7.71 -1.91 10.72
C LYS A 81 7.77 -0.79 9.70
N LEU A 82 6.91 0.20 9.88
CA LEU A 82 6.88 1.41 9.08
C LEU A 82 7.51 2.57 9.86
N LEU A 83 8.22 3.43 9.14
CA LEU A 83 8.93 4.57 9.72
C LEU A 83 8.28 5.86 9.26
N LEU A 84 7.73 6.60 10.21
CA LEU A 84 7.14 7.92 10.01
C LEU A 84 7.71 8.87 11.06
N SER A 85 7.58 10.18 10.82
CA SER A 85 7.95 11.16 11.83
C SER A 85 7.06 11.02 13.06
N LYS A 86 7.55 11.47 14.21
CA LYS A 86 6.80 11.40 15.47
C LYS A 86 5.45 12.13 15.34
N LYS A 87 5.45 13.29 14.69
CA LYS A 87 4.23 14.07 14.47
C LYS A 87 3.19 13.33 13.64
N GLU A 88 3.64 12.67 12.57
CA GLU A 88 2.78 11.87 11.70
C GLU A 88 2.20 10.67 12.43
N LEU A 89 3.02 9.96 13.21
CA LEU A 89 2.58 8.82 14.02
C LEU A 89 1.53 9.24 15.05
N GLU A 90 1.76 10.35 15.75
CA GLU A 90 0.82 10.86 16.75
C GLU A 90 -0.52 11.26 16.11
N LYS A 91 -0.47 11.92 14.96
CA LYS A 91 -1.67 12.32 14.22
C LYS A 91 -2.47 11.10 13.77
N LEU A 92 -1.83 10.12 13.16
CA LEU A 92 -2.49 8.89 12.72
C LEU A 92 -3.09 8.11 13.90
N GLN A 93 -2.37 8.03 15.01
CA GLN A 93 -2.84 7.32 16.19
C GLN A 93 -4.09 7.97 16.78
N ARG A 94 -4.15 9.31 16.80
CA ARG A 94 -5.35 10.04 17.24
C ARG A 94 -6.54 9.78 16.30
N GLU A 95 -6.30 9.82 15.00
CA GLU A 95 -7.35 9.59 13.99
C GLU A 95 -7.90 8.17 14.06
N MET A 96 -7.06 7.20 14.39
CA MET A 96 -7.46 5.78 14.50
C MET A 96 -8.38 5.50 15.67
N LYS A 97 -8.54 6.43 16.60
CA LYS A 97 -9.50 6.32 17.71
C LYS A 97 -10.94 6.49 17.23
N ASN A 98 -11.14 7.08 16.07
CA ASN A 98 -12.48 7.28 15.50
C ASN A 98 -12.97 5.96 14.89
N PRO A 99 -14.21 5.54 15.18
CA PRO A 99 -14.75 4.31 14.61
C PRO A 99 -14.82 4.36 13.08
N GLY A 100 -14.51 3.25 12.45
CA GLY A 100 -14.57 3.12 11.00
C GLY A 100 -13.33 3.56 10.25
N PHE A 101 -12.34 4.15 10.92
CA PHE A 101 -11.07 4.52 10.29
C PHE A 101 -10.08 3.36 10.35
N THR A 102 -9.29 3.24 9.29
CA THR A 102 -8.20 2.27 9.21
C THR A 102 -7.05 2.87 8.41
N ILE A 103 -5.91 2.22 8.43
CA ILE A 103 -4.74 2.63 7.64
C ILE A 103 -4.46 1.53 6.64
N VAL A 104 -4.45 1.87 5.35
CA VAL A 104 -4.22 0.89 4.28
C VAL A 104 -3.03 1.31 3.42
N PRO A 105 -2.21 0.35 2.95
CA PRO A 105 -1.16 0.67 1.98
C PRO A 105 -1.78 1.00 0.63
N VAL A 106 -1.26 2.05 0.00
CA VAL A 106 -1.72 2.49 -1.32
C VAL A 106 -0.77 2.04 -2.42
N ARG A 107 0.53 2.23 -2.19
CA ARG A 107 1.54 1.77 -3.14
C ARG A 107 2.90 1.59 -2.46
N LEU A 108 3.67 0.68 -3.02
CA LEU A 108 5.05 0.40 -2.61
C LEU A 108 5.97 0.78 -3.78
N PHE A 109 6.94 1.64 -3.53
CA PHE A 109 7.85 2.09 -4.59
C PHE A 109 9.27 2.20 -4.07
N ILE A 110 10.22 2.26 -4.99
CA ILE A 110 11.64 2.52 -4.68
C ILE A 110 11.95 3.93 -5.15
N ASN A 111 12.48 4.76 -4.24
CA ASN A 111 12.80 6.15 -4.55
C ASN A 111 14.14 6.29 -5.30
N GLU A 112 14.52 7.52 -5.64
CA GLU A 112 15.74 7.83 -6.38
C GLU A 112 17.02 7.36 -5.66
N LYS A 113 16.97 7.30 -4.34
CA LYS A 113 18.10 6.85 -3.51
C LYS A 113 18.16 5.33 -3.36
N GLY A 114 17.25 4.59 -3.99
CA GLY A 114 17.19 3.13 -3.92
C GLY A 114 16.53 2.60 -2.66
N LEU A 115 15.85 3.45 -1.89
CA LEU A 115 15.13 3.07 -0.68
C LEU A 115 13.68 2.72 -1.00
N ALA A 116 13.18 1.64 -0.41
CA ALA A 116 11.78 1.28 -0.52
C ALA A 116 10.93 2.17 0.38
N LYS A 117 9.85 2.69 -0.17
CA LYS A 117 8.88 3.53 0.53
C LYS A 117 7.48 2.97 0.33
N LEU A 118 6.67 3.04 1.38
CA LEU A 118 5.27 2.62 1.35
C LEU A 118 4.38 3.83 1.56
N VAL A 119 3.54 4.13 0.58
CA VAL A 119 2.53 5.16 0.76
C VAL A 119 1.34 4.51 1.46
N VAL A 120 0.99 5.04 2.62
CA VAL A 120 -0.16 4.57 3.40
C VAL A 120 -1.21 5.68 3.47
N ALA A 121 -2.45 5.31 3.62
CA ALA A 121 -3.54 6.27 3.71
C ALA A 121 -4.40 6.01 4.93
N LEU A 122 -4.77 7.08 5.62
CA LEU A 122 -5.88 7.04 6.56
C LEU A 122 -7.15 6.91 5.73
N ALA A 123 -7.94 5.90 6.00
CA ALA A 123 -9.05 5.53 5.14
C ALA A 123 -10.29 5.19 5.96
N LYS A 124 -11.44 5.37 5.32
CA LYS A 124 -12.72 4.98 5.86
C LYS A 124 -13.37 3.98 4.91
N GLY A 125 -13.91 2.89 5.43
CA GLY A 125 -14.59 1.91 4.60
C GLY A 125 -15.78 2.53 3.87
N LYS A 126 -15.86 2.32 2.56
CA LYS A 126 -17.00 2.77 1.77
C LYS A 126 -18.23 1.93 2.09
N LYS A 127 -19.37 2.59 2.18
CA LYS A 127 -20.65 1.88 2.27
C LYS A 127 -20.90 1.18 0.94
N GLU A 128 -21.66 0.12 0.95
CA GLU A 128 -21.92 -0.69 -0.24
C GLU A 128 -22.49 0.13 -1.41
N TYR A 129 -23.35 1.09 -1.12
CA TYR A 129 -23.92 1.93 -2.16
C TYR A 129 -22.87 2.82 -2.84
N ASP A 130 -21.87 3.30 -2.09
CA ASP A 130 -20.75 4.08 -2.62
C ASP A 130 -19.90 3.25 -3.60
N LYS A 131 -19.73 1.98 -3.31
CA LYS A 131 -19.04 1.05 -4.20
C LYS A 131 -19.81 0.86 -5.51
N ARG A 132 -21.14 0.75 -5.43
CA ARG A 132 -22.03 0.64 -6.60
C ARG A 132 -21.96 1.89 -7.47
N GLU A 133 -21.97 3.07 -6.88
CA GLU A 133 -21.82 4.33 -7.61
C GLU A 133 -20.49 4.42 -8.33
N SER A 134 -19.40 4.01 -7.69
CA SER A 134 -18.08 4.00 -8.31
C SER A 134 -18.02 3.09 -9.53
N ILE A 135 -18.67 1.93 -9.48
CA ILE A 135 -18.77 1.00 -10.60
C ILE A 135 -19.60 1.61 -11.73
N LYS A 136 -20.74 2.20 -11.39
CA LYS A 136 -21.63 2.83 -12.35
C LYS A 136 -20.95 3.98 -13.09
N GLU A 137 -20.22 4.84 -12.39
CA GLU A 137 -19.46 5.93 -13.00
C GLU A 137 -18.46 5.42 -14.01
N LYS A 138 -17.73 4.35 -13.68
CA LYS A 138 -16.77 3.74 -14.61
C LYS A 138 -17.44 3.19 -15.85
N ASP A 139 -18.58 2.54 -15.69
CA ASP A 139 -19.33 1.99 -16.82
C ASP A 139 -19.89 3.10 -17.73
N ASP A 140 -20.43 4.14 -17.12
CA ASP A 140 -20.93 5.32 -17.86
C ASP A 140 -19.80 5.98 -18.66
N ARG A 141 -18.61 6.11 -18.11
CA ARG A 141 -17.44 6.65 -18.81
C ARG A 141 -17.03 5.77 -20.00
N ARG A 142 -17.07 4.46 -19.83
CA ARG A 142 -16.76 3.52 -20.91
C ARG A 142 -17.75 3.62 -22.05
N ASP A 143 -19.03 3.74 -21.73
CA ASP A 143 -20.10 3.89 -22.73
C ASP A 143 -19.96 5.20 -23.49
N MET A 144 -19.69 6.30 -22.80
CA MET A 144 -19.39 7.58 -23.43
C MET A 144 -18.20 7.50 -24.38
N ALA A 145 -17.11 6.86 -23.94
CA ALA A 145 -15.91 6.69 -24.75
C ALA A 145 -16.19 5.89 -26.03
N ARG A 146 -17.06 4.88 -25.95
CA ARG A 146 -17.51 4.11 -27.13
C ARG A 146 -18.32 4.94 -28.10
N MET A 147 -19.17 5.82 -27.60
CA MET A 147 -19.96 6.72 -28.42
C MET A 147 -19.10 7.69 -29.20
N PHE A 148 -18.03 8.20 -28.62
CA PHE A 148 -17.12 9.16 -29.27
C PHE A 148 -16.11 8.52 -30.23
N LYS A 149 -15.95 7.20 -30.23
CA LYS A 149 -15.04 6.51 -31.14
C LYS A 149 -15.63 6.07 -32.47
N ARG A 150 -16.87 6.35 -32.70
CA ARG A 150 -17.54 6.03 -33.97
C ARG A 150 -17.39 7.13 -35.01
#